data_ba6416e07a5a00adb0a09380451ccddb
#
_entry.id   ba6416e07a5a00adb0a09380451ccddb
#
_cell.length_a   1.000
_cell.length_b   1.000
_cell.length_c   1.000
_cell.angle_alpha   90.00
_cell.angle_beta   90.00
_cell.angle_gamma   90.00
#
_symmetry.space_group_name_H-M   'P 1'
#
loop_
_entity.id
_entity.type
_entity.pdbx_description
1 polymer ?
#
loop_
_entity_poly.entity_id
_entity_poly.type
_entity_poly.pdbx_seq_one_letter_code
_entity_poly.pdbx_strand_id
1 'polypeptide(L)'
;MTHHFIRSQPSPKSPTGTIITLSSGRAGLTVPGGSTYDISKLAEQRLVEHLHLEHPSLRVFTVMPGIVPTDMVSDGFKPYALDHADLTGMLALYLVQERANHLRGGMVGVNWDVEEMEEYSKEITEKKALQTSWLSILPLNGGKGLAGLRD
;
A
#
# COMPACT_ATOMS: atom_id res chain seq x y z
N MET A 1 15.21 -6.24 -7.83
CA MET A 1 15.77 -5.66 -6.59
C MET A 1 15.42 -6.52 -5.37
N THR A 2 14.17 -6.71 -4.96
CA THR A 2 13.73 -7.49 -3.79
C THR A 2 14.31 -8.91 -3.73
N HIS A 3 14.28 -9.67 -4.81
CA HIS A 3 14.87 -11.02 -4.88
C HIS A 3 16.36 -11.04 -4.53
N HIS A 4 17.14 -10.09 -5.06
CA HIS A 4 18.57 -10.00 -4.73
C HIS A 4 18.80 -9.61 -3.26
N PHE A 5 17.99 -8.67 -2.74
CA PHE A 5 18.02 -8.30 -1.33
C PHE A 5 17.80 -9.52 -0.42
N ILE A 6 16.78 -10.33 -0.68
CA ILE A 6 16.48 -11.53 0.10
C ILE A 6 17.63 -12.55 0.01
N ARG A 7 18.13 -12.80 -1.20
CA ARG A 7 19.21 -13.78 -1.40
C ARG A 7 20.56 -13.36 -0.85
N SER A 8 20.82 -12.08 -0.70
CA SER A 8 22.06 -11.56 -0.10
C SER A 8 22.05 -11.61 1.44
N GLN A 9 20.92 -11.93 2.07
CA GLN A 9 20.83 -12.03 3.52
C GLN A 9 21.61 -13.26 4.06
N PRO A 10 22.17 -13.18 5.27
CA PRO A 10 22.82 -14.33 5.91
C PRO A 10 21.90 -15.56 6.04
N SER A 11 20.60 -15.32 6.17
CA SER A 11 19.56 -16.35 6.23
C SER A 11 18.46 -16.07 5.19
N PRO A 12 18.63 -16.44 3.91
CA PRO A 12 17.64 -16.15 2.87
C PRO A 12 16.26 -16.79 3.10
N LYS A 13 16.18 -17.86 3.91
CA LYS A 13 14.90 -18.49 4.31
C LYS A 13 14.15 -17.71 5.40
N SER A 14 14.84 -16.87 6.14
CA SER A 14 14.27 -15.98 7.16
C SER A 14 14.95 -14.61 7.05
N PRO A 15 14.73 -13.88 5.92
CA PRO A 15 15.36 -12.59 5.70
C PRO A 15 14.82 -11.56 6.68
N THR A 16 15.66 -10.61 7.08
CA THR A 16 15.29 -9.53 7.99
C THR A 16 15.46 -8.17 7.33
N GLY A 17 14.89 -7.15 7.93
CA GLY A 17 14.97 -5.78 7.43
C GLY A 17 13.63 -5.24 6.93
N THR A 18 13.67 -4.03 6.38
CA THR A 18 12.48 -3.32 5.91
C THR A 18 12.57 -3.04 4.41
N ILE A 19 11.49 -3.31 3.70
CA ILE A 19 11.29 -2.96 2.29
C ILE A 19 10.11 -1.99 2.23
N ILE A 20 10.34 -0.83 1.64
CA ILE A 20 9.31 0.18 1.39
C ILE A 20 9.27 0.41 -0.12
N THR A 21 8.10 0.20 -0.72
CA THR A 21 7.85 0.51 -2.13
C THR A 21 7.05 1.81 -2.25
N LEU A 22 7.29 2.57 -3.30
CA LEU A 22 6.54 3.79 -3.61
C LEU A 22 5.49 3.49 -4.66
N SER A 23 4.23 3.41 -4.24
CA SER A 23 3.09 3.25 -5.14
C SER A 23 2.38 4.60 -5.38
N SER A 24 1.11 4.58 -5.63
CA SER A 24 0.28 5.75 -5.90
C SER A 24 -1.18 5.43 -5.60
N GLY A 25 -1.98 6.43 -5.25
CA GLY A 25 -3.44 6.33 -5.22
C GLY A 25 -4.04 5.86 -6.56
N ARG A 26 -3.29 6.03 -7.67
CA ARG A 26 -3.63 5.50 -8.99
C ARG A 26 -3.71 3.97 -9.06
N ALA A 27 -3.14 3.25 -8.09
CA ALA A 27 -3.31 1.80 -7.97
C ALA A 27 -4.78 1.38 -7.78
N GLY A 28 -5.61 2.25 -7.20
CA GLY A 28 -7.04 2.01 -6.99
C GLY A 28 -7.96 2.67 -8.01
N LEU A 29 -7.41 3.35 -9.02
CA LEU A 29 -8.17 4.12 -10.00
C LEU A 29 -8.01 3.56 -11.42
N THR A 30 -9.01 3.83 -12.26
CA THR A 30 -8.96 3.54 -13.69
C THR A 30 -9.27 4.83 -14.45
N VAL A 31 -8.27 5.37 -15.15
CA VAL A 31 -8.44 6.59 -15.94
C VAL A 31 -7.97 6.39 -17.37
N PRO A 32 -8.60 7.02 -18.36
CA PRO A 32 -8.16 6.95 -19.76
C PRO A 32 -6.70 7.36 -19.91
N GLY A 33 -5.93 6.57 -20.68
CA GLY A 33 -4.50 6.79 -20.91
C GLY A 33 -3.58 6.43 -19.75
N GLY A 34 -4.13 5.96 -18.61
CA GLY A 34 -3.38 5.63 -17.40
C GLY A 34 -2.99 4.16 -17.25
N SER A 35 -3.40 3.28 -18.15
CA SER A 35 -3.35 1.81 -17.97
C SER A 35 -1.98 1.29 -17.52
N THR A 36 -0.90 1.68 -18.20
CA THR A 36 0.44 1.19 -17.89
C THR A 36 0.89 1.59 -16.49
N TYR A 37 0.67 2.86 -16.13
CA TYR A 37 1.05 3.37 -14.82
C TYR A 37 0.19 2.76 -13.72
N ASP A 38 -1.13 2.78 -13.86
CA ASP A 38 -2.09 2.30 -12.86
C ASP A 38 -1.89 0.81 -12.57
N ILE A 39 -1.73 -0.01 -13.62
CA ILE A 39 -1.44 -1.44 -13.49
C ILE A 39 -0.09 -1.66 -12.80
N SER A 40 0.95 -0.90 -13.14
CA SER A 40 2.26 -1.04 -12.49
C SER A 40 2.19 -0.75 -11.00
N LYS A 41 1.43 0.28 -10.59
CA LYS A 41 1.28 0.65 -9.18
C LYS A 41 0.41 -0.35 -8.40
N LEU A 42 -0.61 -0.91 -9.03
CA LEU A 42 -1.39 -2.01 -8.45
C LEU A 42 -0.53 -3.29 -8.28
N ALA A 43 0.31 -3.59 -9.27
CA ALA A 43 1.22 -4.73 -9.20
C ALA A 43 2.25 -4.59 -8.06
N GLU A 44 2.79 -3.39 -7.83
CA GLU A 44 3.67 -3.11 -6.68
C GLU A 44 2.97 -3.36 -5.35
N GLN A 45 1.72 -2.90 -5.20
CA GLN A 45 0.91 -3.14 -3.99
C GLN A 45 0.71 -4.64 -3.77
N ARG A 46 0.30 -5.36 -4.80
CA ARG A 46 0.07 -6.81 -4.71
C ARG A 46 1.36 -7.58 -4.39
N LEU A 47 2.50 -7.15 -4.93
CA LEU A 47 3.80 -7.74 -4.60
C LEU A 47 4.12 -7.60 -3.11
N VAL A 48 3.89 -6.44 -2.51
CA VAL A 48 4.12 -6.20 -1.07
C VAL A 48 3.24 -7.10 -0.20
N GLU A 49 1.97 -7.29 -0.57
CA GLU A 49 1.06 -8.20 0.12
C GLU A 49 1.57 -9.66 0.08
N HIS A 50 2.06 -10.13 -1.07
CA HIS A 50 2.67 -11.46 -1.19
C HIS A 50 3.94 -11.58 -0.35
N LEU A 51 4.85 -10.59 -0.44
CA LEU A 51 6.09 -10.59 0.34
C LEU A 51 5.83 -10.65 1.85
N HIS A 52 4.79 -9.97 2.32
CA HIS A 52 4.38 -10.01 3.72
C HIS A 52 3.96 -11.42 4.16
N LEU A 53 3.28 -12.17 3.30
CA LEU A 53 2.83 -13.53 3.59
C LEU A 53 3.97 -14.55 3.45
N GLU A 54 4.79 -14.41 2.40
CA GLU A 54 5.87 -15.35 2.07
C GLU A 54 7.09 -15.19 2.98
N HIS A 55 7.33 -13.97 3.47
CA HIS A 55 8.48 -13.61 4.32
C HIS A 55 8.03 -12.86 5.58
N PRO A 56 7.38 -13.52 6.54
CA PRO A 56 6.80 -12.88 7.73
C PRO A 56 7.85 -12.22 8.64
N SER A 57 9.14 -12.55 8.48
CA SER A 57 10.25 -11.89 9.17
C SER A 57 10.68 -10.56 8.54
N LEU A 58 10.31 -10.29 7.27
CA LEU A 58 10.49 -8.98 6.64
C LEU A 58 9.40 -7.99 7.07
N ARG A 59 9.79 -6.75 7.16
CA ARG A 59 8.87 -5.64 7.29
C ARG A 59 8.67 -5.04 5.90
N VAL A 60 7.49 -5.17 5.35
CA VAL A 60 7.20 -4.73 3.98
C VAL A 60 6.02 -3.78 3.98
N PHE A 61 6.15 -2.66 3.28
CA PHE A 61 5.15 -1.60 3.21
C PHE A 61 5.09 -1.01 1.81
N THR A 62 3.91 -0.54 1.44
CA THR A 62 3.72 0.33 0.28
C THR A 62 3.39 1.73 0.77
N VAL A 63 4.05 2.74 0.23
CA VAL A 63 3.79 4.15 0.55
C VAL A 63 3.16 4.85 -0.65
N MET A 64 2.10 5.58 -0.39
CA MET A 64 1.49 6.54 -1.31
C MET A 64 2.04 7.94 -0.97
N PRO A 65 2.93 8.50 -1.80
CA PRO A 65 3.73 9.69 -1.45
C PRO A 65 2.97 11.02 -1.55
N GLY A 66 1.65 10.99 -1.83
CA GLY A 66 0.91 12.20 -2.14
C GLY A 66 1.19 12.72 -3.55
N ILE A 67 0.87 13.99 -3.80
CA ILE A 67 1.14 14.66 -5.07
C ILE A 67 2.24 15.71 -4.86
N VAL A 68 3.49 15.27 -5.07
CA VAL A 68 4.68 16.11 -4.94
C VAL A 68 4.93 16.85 -6.26
N PRO A 69 5.22 18.17 -6.25
CA PRO A 69 5.44 18.96 -7.47
C PRO A 69 6.76 18.58 -8.15
N THR A 70 6.69 17.59 -9.05
CA THR A 70 7.80 17.08 -9.85
C THR A 70 7.43 17.11 -11.33
N ASP A 71 8.41 16.90 -12.21
CA ASP A 71 8.20 16.81 -13.65
C ASP A 71 7.27 15.66 -14.09
N MET A 72 7.03 14.70 -13.20
CA MET A 72 6.09 13.60 -13.46
C MET A 72 4.62 14.01 -13.32
N VAL A 73 4.34 15.14 -12.68
CA VAL A 73 2.96 15.58 -12.45
C VAL A 73 2.39 16.17 -13.73
N SER A 74 1.35 15.54 -14.27
CA SER A 74 0.63 16.05 -15.44
C SER A 74 -0.08 17.37 -15.13
N ASP A 75 -0.29 18.21 -16.17
CA ASP A 75 -0.86 19.55 -16.01
C ASP A 75 -2.17 19.57 -15.22
N GLY A 76 -3.03 18.57 -15.42
CA GLY A 76 -4.31 18.47 -14.69
C GLY A 76 -4.16 18.24 -13.18
N PHE A 77 -3.02 17.71 -12.73
CA PHE A 77 -2.74 17.46 -11.31
C PHE A 77 -1.84 18.51 -10.64
N LYS A 78 -1.19 19.39 -11.42
CA LYS A 78 -0.33 20.46 -10.89
C LYS A 78 -0.98 21.33 -9.81
N PRO A 79 -2.26 21.75 -9.93
CA PRO A 79 -2.93 22.53 -8.88
C PRO A 79 -3.07 21.81 -7.53
N TYR A 80 -2.99 20.49 -7.54
CA TYR A 80 -3.10 19.63 -6.35
C TYR A 80 -1.74 19.12 -5.83
N ALA A 81 -0.64 19.49 -6.50
CA ALA A 81 0.70 19.10 -6.11
C ALA A 81 1.21 19.99 -4.97
N LEU A 82 0.67 19.75 -3.78
CA LEU A 82 0.91 20.55 -2.57
C LEU A 82 1.73 19.76 -1.51
N ASP A 83 1.99 18.47 -1.75
CA ASP A 83 2.69 17.63 -0.79
C ASP A 83 4.21 17.86 -0.88
N HIS A 84 4.87 17.87 0.27
CA HIS A 84 6.32 17.97 0.34
C HIS A 84 6.96 16.58 0.30
N ALA A 85 8.07 16.42 -0.44
CA ALA A 85 8.76 15.14 -0.55
C ALA A 85 9.23 14.56 0.80
N ASP A 86 9.53 15.45 1.77
CA ASP A 86 9.96 15.04 3.11
C ASP A 86 8.91 14.23 3.88
N LEU A 87 7.61 14.40 3.57
CA LEU A 87 6.55 13.60 4.19
C LEU A 87 6.77 12.10 3.95
N THR A 88 7.22 11.73 2.74
CA THR A 88 7.56 10.34 2.42
C THR A 88 8.75 9.85 3.25
N GLY A 89 9.76 10.70 3.43
CA GLY A 89 10.92 10.39 4.27
C GLY A 89 10.55 10.23 5.74
N MET A 90 9.72 11.13 6.27
CA MET A 90 9.23 11.07 7.65
C MET A 90 8.38 9.81 7.90
N LEU A 91 7.48 9.49 6.98
CA LEU A 91 6.71 8.25 7.05
C LEU A 91 7.62 7.02 6.99
N ALA A 92 8.64 7.02 6.13
CA ALA A 92 9.60 5.91 6.07
C ALA A 92 10.34 5.72 7.41
N LEU A 93 10.74 6.80 8.08
CA LEU A 93 11.35 6.75 9.42
C LEU A 93 10.38 6.20 10.49
N TYR A 94 9.10 6.46 10.36
CA TYR A 94 8.09 5.85 11.22
C TYR A 94 7.93 4.35 10.92
N LEU A 95 7.82 3.97 9.64
CA LEU A 95 7.59 2.60 9.21
C LEU A 95 8.73 1.63 9.58
N VAL A 96 9.95 2.11 9.80
CA VAL A 96 11.05 1.25 10.29
C VAL A 96 10.99 0.95 11.79
N GLN A 97 10.08 1.58 12.54
CA GLN A 97 9.90 1.36 13.97
C GLN A 97 8.93 0.21 14.24
N GLU A 98 9.10 -0.48 15.36
CA GLU A 98 8.25 -1.62 15.74
C GLU A 98 6.78 -1.26 15.92
N ARG A 99 6.49 -0.03 16.37
CA ARG A 99 5.12 0.46 16.53
C ARG A 99 4.31 0.50 15.23
N ALA A 100 4.96 0.53 14.07
CA ALA A 100 4.32 0.45 12.76
C ALA A 100 4.04 -0.99 12.27
N ASN A 101 4.26 -2.03 13.09
CA ASN A 101 4.09 -3.43 12.69
C ASN A 101 2.67 -3.78 12.23
N HIS A 102 1.65 -3.10 12.75
CA HIS A 102 0.24 -3.28 12.36
C HIS A 102 -0.05 -2.86 10.92
N LEU A 103 0.83 -2.06 10.29
CA LEU A 103 0.70 -1.59 8.91
C LEU A 103 1.40 -2.50 7.88
N ARG A 104 2.07 -3.57 8.32
CA ARG A 104 2.84 -4.45 7.43
C ARG A 104 1.97 -5.10 6.37
N GLY A 105 2.49 -5.14 5.14
CA GLY A 105 1.77 -5.67 3.98
C GLY A 105 0.73 -4.71 3.41
N GLY A 106 0.52 -3.55 4.05
CA GLY A 106 -0.46 -2.56 3.64
C GLY A 106 0.10 -1.40 2.83
N MET A 107 -0.80 -0.61 2.26
CA MET A 107 -0.51 0.68 1.63
C MET A 107 -0.86 1.79 2.62
N VAL A 108 0.08 2.73 2.81
CA VAL A 108 -0.03 3.84 3.77
C VAL A 108 0.18 5.16 3.03
N GLY A 109 -0.74 6.10 3.21
CA GLY A 109 -0.65 7.44 2.65
C GLY A 109 0.15 8.39 3.56
N VAL A 110 0.99 9.24 2.98
CA VAL A 110 1.79 10.23 3.73
C VAL A 110 0.94 11.27 4.47
N ASN A 111 -0.30 11.48 4.03
CA ASN A 111 -1.23 12.44 4.60
C ASN A 111 -2.15 11.82 5.68
N TRP A 112 -1.93 10.55 6.04
CA TRP A 112 -2.72 9.88 7.07
C TRP A 112 -2.11 10.10 8.44
N ASP A 113 -2.95 10.21 9.45
CA ASP A 113 -2.53 10.35 10.83
C ASP A 113 -2.03 9.00 11.38
N VAL A 114 -0.73 8.94 11.68
CA VAL A 114 -0.10 7.69 12.16
C VAL A 114 -0.52 7.35 13.59
N GLU A 115 -0.87 8.35 14.42
CA GLU A 115 -1.32 8.12 15.79
C GLU A 115 -2.74 7.53 15.77
N GLU A 116 -3.62 8.05 14.92
CA GLU A 116 -4.94 7.48 14.71
C GLU A 116 -4.85 6.04 14.17
N MET A 117 -3.93 5.76 13.24
CA MET A 117 -3.71 4.39 12.76
C MET A 117 -3.21 3.44 13.86
N GLU A 118 -2.44 3.92 14.84
CA GLU A 118 -2.05 3.13 16.01
C GLU A 118 -3.26 2.78 16.89
N GLU A 119 -4.18 3.71 17.08
CA GLU A 119 -5.43 3.47 17.83
C GLU A 119 -6.29 2.38 17.18
N TYR A 120 -6.34 2.35 15.83
CA TYR A 120 -7.07 1.34 15.05
C TYR A 120 -6.23 0.12 14.65
N SER A 121 -5.06 -0.09 15.29
CA SER A 121 -4.12 -1.15 14.91
C SER A 121 -4.72 -2.54 14.87
N LYS A 122 -5.64 -2.84 15.78
CA LYS A 122 -6.36 -4.12 15.84
C LYS A 122 -7.27 -4.30 14.63
N GLU A 123 -8.09 -3.32 14.31
CA GLU A 123 -9.00 -3.33 13.17
C GLU A 123 -8.24 -3.43 11.84
N ILE A 124 -7.15 -2.66 11.71
CA ILE A 124 -6.29 -2.69 10.53
C ILE A 124 -5.76 -4.11 10.30
N THR A 125 -5.26 -4.75 11.34
CA THR A 125 -4.66 -6.09 11.26
C THR A 125 -5.72 -7.16 10.99
N GLU A 126 -6.79 -7.21 11.77
CA GLU A 126 -7.82 -8.25 11.69
C GLU A 126 -8.62 -8.17 10.38
N LYS A 127 -8.94 -6.97 9.93
CA LYS A 127 -9.73 -6.73 8.71
C LYS A 127 -8.87 -6.61 7.45
N LYS A 128 -7.53 -6.60 7.58
CA LYS A 128 -6.60 -6.33 6.48
C LYS A 128 -6.95 -5.04 5.73
N ALA A 129 -7.29 -3.99 6.49
CA ALA A 129 -7.95 -2.79 5.98
C ALA A 129 -7.11 -2.01 4.95
N LEU A 130 -5.77 -2.15 4.98
CA LEU A 130 -4.85 -1.47 4.08
C LEU A 130 -4.37 -2.33 2.90
N GLN A 131 -4.98 -3.51 2.70
CA GLN A 131 -4.65 -4.42 1.61
C GLN A 131 -5.69 -4.33 0.49
N THR A 132 -5.30 -4.78 -0.70
CA THR A 132 -6.19 -4.81 -1.86
C THR A 132 -7.31 -5.83 -1.64
N SER A 133 -8.56 -5.38 -1.75
CA SER A 133 -9.73 -6.24 -1.67
C SER A 133 -10.61 -6.07 -2.91
N TRP A 134 -11.33 -7.12 -3.25
CA TRP A 134 -12.36 -7.09 -4.28
C TRP A 134 -13.72 -7.06 -3.59
N LEU A 135 -14.46 -5.96 -3.79
CA LEU A 135 -15.86 -5.88 -3.39
C LEU A 135 -16.71 -6.23 -4.61
N SER A 136 -17.34 -7.40 -4.60
CA SER A 136 -18.30 -7.79 -5.61
C SER A 136 -19.62 -7.09 -5.34
N ILE A 137 -19.98 -6.15 -6.21
CA ILE A 137 -21.29 -5.45 -6.16
C ILE A 137 -22.36 -6.22 -6.90
N LEU A 138 -21.96 -7.16 -7.77
CA LEU A 138 -22.89 -8.01 -8.50
C LEU A 138 -23.25 -9.24 -7.68
N PRO A 139 -24.53 -9.67 -7.73
CA PRO A 139 -24.95 -10.87 -7.05
C PRO A 139 -24.25 -12.10 -7.62
N LEU A 140 -23.50 -12.77 -6.77
CA LEU A 140 -23.02 -14.12 -7.04
C LEU A 140 -24.19 -15.09 -6.84
N ASN A 141 -24.19 -16.24 -7.48
CA ASN A 141 -25.29 -17.25 -7.43
C ASN A 141 -26.62 -16.78 -8.03
N GLY A 142 -26.59 -16.23 -9.24
CA GLY A 142 -27.82 -15.94 -10.01
C GLY A 142 -28.71 -14.84 -9.42
N GLY A 143 -28.12 -13.85 -8.74
CA GLY A 143 -28.86 -12.69 -8.28
C GLY A 143 -29.32 -12.70 -6.83
N LYS A 144 -28.98 -13.71 -6.06
CA LYS A 144 -29.37 -13.82 -4.64
C LYS A 144 -28.34 -13.22 -3.67
N GLY A 145 -27.16 -12.83 -4.16
CA GLY A 145 -26.04 -12.40 -3.33
C GLY A 145 -26.13 -11.00 -2.71
N LEU A 146 -27.06 -10.16 -3.17
CA LEU A 146 -27.25 -8.81 -2.63
C LEU A 146 -28.39 -8.71 -1.61
N ALA A 147 -29.07 -9.81 -1.31
CA ALA A 147 -30.16 -9.79 -0.34
C ALA A 147 -29.72 -9.39 1.07
N GLY A 148 -28.44 -9.64 1.43
CA GLY A 148 -27.86 -9.25 2.71
C GLY A 148 -27.28 -7.84 2.76
N LEU A 149 -27.40 -7.03 1.70
CA LEU A 149 -26.94 -5.63 1.68
C LEU A 149 -28.11 -4.63 1.83
N ARG A 150 -29.32 -5.12 2.12
CA ARG A 150 -30.54 -4.31 2.23
C ARG A 150 -31.03 -4.11 3.67
N ASP A 151 -30.31 -4.64 4.65
CA ASP A 151 -30.64 -4.47 6.07
C ASP A 151 -29.69 -3.46 6.73
#